data_fad14a8dfa4268a7bf52bfa6168de1af
#
_entry.id   fad14a8dfa4268a7bf52bfa6168de1af
#
_cell.length_a   1.000
_cell.length_b   1.000
_cell.length_c   1.000
_cell.angle_alpha   90.00
_cell.angle_beta   90.00
_cell.angle_gamma   90.00
#
_symmetry.space_group_name_H-M   'P 1'
#
loop_
_entity.id
_entity.type
_entity.pdbx_description
1 polymer ?
#
loop_
_entity_poly.entity_id
_entity_poly.type
_entity_poly.pdbx_seq_one_letter_code
_entity_poly.pdbx_strand_id
1 'polypeptide(L)'
;MVHGSPRKINEYLFEDRDEKSMLRILETSNADLMFFGHTHKPYHRIFEYDKDGQKAFRHAINLGSIGKPKDGDPRGCYVMITINDNSSKFDKDSIKVEFIRVAYDIEKAAKGVEESILPNAYAEMLRKGF
;
A
#
# COMPACT_ATOMS: atom_id res chain seq x y z
N MET A 1 -10.26 -2.23 -4.39
CA MET A 1 -8.87 -2.69 -4.24
C MET A 1 -8.33 -3.12 -5.58
N VAL A 2 -7.07 -2.79 -5.89
CA VAL A 2 -6.36 -3.13 -7.13
C VAL A 2 -4.95 -3.64 -6.80
N HIS A 3 -4.24 -4.28 -7.75
CA HIS A 3 -2.85 -4.67 -7.51
C HIS A 3 -1.88 -3.49 -7.71
N GLY A 4 -1.78 -2.94 -8.90
CA GLY A 4 -0.97 -1.76 -9.21
C GLY A 4 -1.80 -0.48 -9.19
N SER A 5 -2.60 -0.27 -10.24
CA SER A 5 -3.52 0.88 -10.32
C SER A 5 -4.86 0.48 -10.96
N PRO A 6 -5.89 1.34 -10.89
CA PRO A 6 -7.15 1.14 -11.64
C PRO A 6 -6.94 1.05 -13.15
N ARG A 7 -5.84 1.59 -13.67
CA ARG A 7 -5.53 1.66 -15.11
C ARG A 7 -4.72 0.47 -15.60
N LYS A 8 -3.76 -0.01 -14.76
CA LYS A 8 -2.81 -1.07 -15.14
C LYS A 8 -2.39 -1.90 -13.93
N ILE A 9 -2.44 -3.22 -14.07
CA ILE A 9 -2.06 -4.15 -13.00
C ILE A 9 -0.58 -4.03 -12.58
N ASN A 10 0.29 -3.63 -13.49
CA ASN A 10 1.73 -3.49 -13.28
C ASN A 10 2.21 -2.04 -13.14
N GLU A 11 1.32 -1.09 -12.88
CA GLU A 11 1.70 0.31 -12.63
C GLU A 11 2.18 0.47 -11.19
N TYR A 12 3.40 1.01 -11.03
CA TYR A 12 3.94 1.36 -9.73
C TYR A 12 3.42 2.71 -9.27
N LEU A 13 2.74 2.73 -8.13
CA LEU A 13 2.33 3.95 -7.44
C LEU A 13 3.21 4.13 -6.20
N PHE A 14 4.29 4.90 -6.36
CA PHE A 14 5.19 5.22 -5.25
C PHE A 14 4.63 6.40 -4.43
N GLU A 15 5.07 6.50 -3.17
CA GLU A 15 4.61 7.52 -2.23
C GLU A 15 4.92 8.95 -2.69
N ASP A 16 6.08 9.16 -3.33
CA ASP A 16 6.56 10.44 -3.86
C ASP A 16 5.94 10.85 -5.19
N ARG A 17 5.00 10.04 -5.72
CA ARG A 17 4.32 10.38 -6.97
C ARG A 17 3.62 11.73 -6.87
N ASP A 18 3.75 12.55 -7.92
CA ASP A 18 3.10 13.85 -8.05
C ASP A 18 1.61 13.81 -7.70
N GLU A 19 1.17 14.77 -6.90
CA GLU A 19 -0.19 14.82 -6.35
C GLU A 19 -1.26 14.88 -7.45
N LYS A 20 -1.09 15.73 -8.46
CA LYS A 20 -2.05 15.85 -9.57
C LYS A 20 -2.16 14.55 -10.35
N SER A 21 -1.04 13.87 -10.56
CA SER A 21 -1.00 12.56 -11.22
C SER A 21 -1.73 11.51 -10.39
N MET A 22 -1.52 11.48 -9.06
CA MET A 22 -2.19 10.54 -8.16
C MET A 22 -3.70 10.81 -8.10
N LEU A 23 -4.13 12.06 -8.00
CA LEU A 23 -5.55 12.43 -7.99
C LEU A 23 -6.27 11.93 -9.25
N ARG A 24 -5.69 12.10 -10.44
CA ARG A 24 -6.26 11.58 -11.69
C ARG A 24 -6.45 10.07 -11.67
N ILE A 25 -5.54 9.34 -11.04
CA ILE A 25 -5.64 7.88 -10.91
C ILE A 25 -6.74 7.51 -9.92
N LEU A 26 -6.83 8.21 -8.80
CA LEU A 26 -7.89 8.01 -7.80
C LEU A 26 -9.28 8.32 -8.39
N GLU A 27 -9.40 9.34 -9.23
CA GLU A 27 -10.63 9.67 -9.95
C GLU A 27 -11.12 8.53 -10.84
N THR A 28 -10.21 7.83 -11.53
CA THR A 28 -10.60 6.68 -12.37
C THR A 28 -11.15 5.49 -11.57
N SER A 29 -10.82 5.39 -10.29
CA SER A 29 -11.36 4.34 -9.41
C SER A 29 -12.79 4.61 -8.97
N ASN A 30 -13.24 5.88 -9.05
CA ASN A 30 -14.51 6.38 -8.50
C ASN A 30 -14.76 5.95 -7.05
N ALA A 31 -13.68 5.87 -6.25
CA ALA A 31 -13.72 5.44 -4.87
C ALA A 31 -13.07 6.48 -3.95
N ASP A 32 -13.57 6.62 -2.74
CA ASP A 32 -13.00 7.51 -1.74
C ASP A 32 -11.78 6.87 -1.07
N LEU A 33 -11.74 5.53 -0.98
CA LEU A 33 -10.61 4.76 -0.44
C LEU A 33 -10.08 3.80 -1.52
N MET A 34 -8.81 3.93 -1.88
CA MET A 34 -8.15 3.03 -2.81
C MET A 34 -7.03 2.26 -2.11
N PHE A 35 -7.15 0.94 -2.10
CA PHE A 35 -6.13 0.01 -1.60
C PHE A 35 -5.38 -0.61 -2.75
N PHE A 36 -4.05 -0.63 -2.67
CA PHE A 36 -3.18 -1.19 -3.70
C PHE A 36 -1.85 -1.68 -3.11
N GLY A 37 -1.02 -2.31 -3.93
CA GLY A 37 0.27 -2.88 -3.52
C GLY A 37 1.33 -2.65 -4.59
N HIS A 38 1.91 -3.73 -5.10
CA HIS A 38 2.90 -3.81 -6.16
C HIS A 38 4.29 -3.21 -5.85
N THR A 39 4.37 -2.03 -5.21
CA THR A 39 5.64 -1.43 -4.79
C THR A 39 6.29 -2.18 -3.63
N HIS A 40 5.51 -2.93 -2.84
CA HIS A 40 5.90 -3.57 -1.58
C HIS A 40 6.36 -2.57 -0.49
N LYS A 41 6.02 -1.29 -0.65
CA LYS A 41 6.31 -0.22 0.32
C LYS A 41 4.99 0.33 0.85
N PRO A 42 4.66 0.14 2.14
CA PRO A 42 3.41 0.62 2.69
C PRO A 42 3.43 2.12 2.89
N TYR A 43 2.33 2.78 2.56
CA TYR A 43 2.12 4.20 2.85
C TYR A 43 0.64 4.57 2.79
N HIS A 44 0.29 5.71 3.39
CA HIS A 44 -1.03 6.31 3.33
C HIS A 44 -0.90 7.79 2.95
N ARG A 45 -1.53 8.19 1.86
CA ARG A 45 -1.65 9.58 1.44
C ARG A 45 -3.11 9.97 1.35
N ILE A 46 -3.40 11.21 1.75
CA ILE A 46 -4.73 11.81 1.69
C ILE A 46 -4.68 12.95 0.67
N PHE A 47 -5.67 12.99 -0.20
CA PHE A 47 -5.78 13.97 -1.27
C PHE A 47 -7.08 14.73 -1.13
N GLU A 48 -6.97 16.07 -1.09
CA GLU A 48 -8.11 16.97 -1.06
C GLU A 48 -8.61 17.24 -2.50
N TYR A 49 -9.92 17.29 -2.66
CA TYR A 49 -10.55 17.69 -3.91
C TYR A 49 -11.86 18.44 -3.64
N ASP A 50 -12.34 19.19 -4.63
CA ASP A 50 -13.67 19.82 -4.57
C ASP A 50 -14.76 18.82 -4.98
N LYS A 51 -15.79 18.69 -4.18
CA LYS A 51 -17.00 17.93 -4.48
C LYS A 51 -18.21 18.85 -4.36
N ASP A 52 -18.66 19.37 -5.51
CA ASP A 52 -19.85 20.25 -5.58
C ASP A 52 -19.75 21.49 -4.67
N GLY A 53 -18.55 22.13 -4.62
CA GLY A 53 -18.26 23.29 -3.79
C GLY A 53 -17.94 22.97 -2.33
N GLN A 54 -17.80 21.71 -1.98
CA GLN A 54 -17.40 21.26 -0.65
C GLN A 54 -16.06 20.52 -0.71
N LYS A 55 -15.20 20.79 0.28
CA LYS A 55 -13.94 20.07 0.47
C LYS A 55 -14.20 18.60 0.78
N ALA A 56 -13.60 17.71 0.01
CA ALA A 56 -13.69 16.28 0.19
C ALA A 56 -12.30 15.61 0.07
N PHE A 57 -12.18 14.37 0.52
CA PHE A 57 -10.91 13.67 0.63
C PHE A 57 -10.97 12.28 0.00
N ARG A 58 -9.87 11.89 -0.64
CA ARG A 58 -9.60 10.53 -1.10
C ARG A 58 -8.35 9.99 -0.44
N HIS A 59 -8.37 8.72 -0.09
CA HIS A 59 -7.26 8.04 0.56
C HIS A 59 -6.63 7.02 -0.37
N ALA A 60 -5.31 7.14 -0.60
CA ALA A 60 -4.50 6.17 -1.30
C ALA A 60 -3.67 5.38 -0.28
N ILE A 61 -3.92 4.08 -0.17
CA ILE A 61 -3.34 3.22 0.86
C ILE A 61 -2.61 2.07 0.17
N ASN A 62 -1.27 2.11 0.19
CA ASN A 62 -0.47 0.98 -0.24
C ASN A 62 -0.31 0.01 0.92
N LEU A 63 -0.71 -1.24 0.70
CA LEU A 63 -0.76 -2.27 1.75
C LEU A 63 0.62 -2.83 2.13
N GLY A 64 1.67 -2.47 1.38
CA GLY A 64 2.98 -3.07 1.54
C GLY A 64 3.03 -4.50 0.99
N SER A 65 3.67 -5.40 1.70
CA SER A 65 3.80 -6.81 1.32
C SER A 65 3.87 -7.72 2.54
N ILE A 66 3.20 -8.86 2.46
CA ILE A 66 3.34 -9.93 3.47
C ILE A 66 4.62 -10.72 3.23
N GLY A 67 4.91 -11.08 1.98
CA GLY A 67 5.98 -12.05 1.67
C GLY A 67 7.31 -11.44 1.25
N LYS A 68 7.32 -10.19 0.77
CA LYS A 68 8.56 -9.52 0.31
C LYS A 68 8.48 -8.01 0.53
N PRO A 69 8.53 -7.50 1.76
CA PRO A 69 8.65 -6.08 2.04
C PRO A 69 9.89 -5.46 1.38
N LYS A 70 9.80 -4.19 1.00
CA LYS A 70 10.90 -3.44 0.34
C LYS A 70 11.11 -2.06 0.96
N ASP A 71 10.80 -1.92 2.23
CA ASP A 71 10.90 -0.67 2.99
C ASP A 71 11.92 -0.72 4.14
N GLY A 72 12.76 -1.77 4.14
CA GLY A 72 13.80 -1.97 5.15
C GLY A 72 13.34 -2.74 6.39
N ASP A 73 12.06 -3.08 6.49
CA ASP A 73 11.52 -3.93 7.56
C ASP A 73 11.12 -5.30 6.97
N PRO A 74 11.85 -6.39 7.29
CA PRO A 74 11.60 -7.70 6.71
C PRO A 74 10.31 -8.37 7.20
N ARG A 75 9.65 -7.83 8.24
CA ARG A 75 8.38 -8.36 8.75
C ARG A 75 7.26 -8.13 7.74
N GLY A 76 6.35 -9.10 7.63
CA GLY A 76 5.16 -8.94 6.79
C GLY A 76 4.34 -7.73 7.20
N CYS A 77 3.72 -7.05 6.23
CA CYS A 77 2.87 -5.88 6.48
C CYS A 77 1.45 -6.11 5.98
N TYR A 78 0.46 -5.78 6.82
CA TYR A 78 -0.94 -5.63 6.40
C TYR A 78 -1.55 -4.37 7.02
N VAL A 79 -2.73 -4.00 6.56
CA VAL A 79 -3.41 -2.78 7.00
C VAL A 79 -4.74 -3.11 7.67
N MET A 80 -4.98 -2.49 8.82
CA MET A 80 -6.27 -2.44 9.48
C MET A 80 -6.93 -1.09 9.22
N ILE A 81 -8.20 -1.15 8.80
CA ILE A 81 -9.04 0.04 8.59
C ILE A 81 -10.19 0.01 9.57
N THR A 82 -10.39 1.12 10.28
CA THR A 82 -11.58 1.32 11.10
C THR A 82 -12.48 2.36 10.44
N ILE A 83 -13.67 1.96 10.11
CA ILE A 83 -14.75 2.79 9.57
C ILE A 83 -15.97 2.62 10.48
N ASN A 84 -16.69 3.67 10.75
CA ASN A 84 -17.91 3.66 11.54
C ASN A 84 -19.03 4.45 10.82
N ASP A 85 -20.23 4.45 11.37
CA ASP A 85 -21.41 5.09 10.76
C ASP A 85 -21.26 6.60 10.55
N ASN A 86 -20.36 7.25 11.30
CA ASN A 86 -20.06 8.69 11.17
C ASN A 86 -18.88 8.97 10.21
N SER A 87 -18.24 7.94 9.66
CA SER A 87 -17.14 8.14 8.71
C SER A 87 -17.65 8.79 7.43
N SER A 88 -16.92 9.82 6.96
CA SER A 88 -17.34 10.64 5.84
C SER A 88 -16.16 11.06 4.98
N LYS A 89 -16.33 11.08 3.67
CA LYS A 89 -15.34 11.63 2.75
C LYS A 89 -15.10 13.15 2.92
N PHE A 90 -15.94 13.83 3.65
CA PHE A 90 -15.80 15.26 3.97
C PHE A 90 -14.96 15.51 5.23
N ASP A 91 -14.58 14.46 5.93
CA ASP A 91 -13.69 14.50 7.08
C ASP A 91 -12.53 13.50 6.88
N LYS A 92 -11.32 14.04 6.63
CA LYS A 92 -10.11 13.22 6.38
C LYS A 92 -9.70 12.33 7.55
N ASP A 93 -10.11 12.69 8.76
CA ASP A 93 -9.73 12.01 10.00
C ASP A 93 -10.83 11.05 10.50
N SER A 94 -11.91 10.90 9.74
CA SER A 94 -13.06 10.06 10.11
C SER A 94 -12.82 8.55 9.95
N ILE A 95 -11.68 8.15 9.37
CA ILE A 95 -11.22 6.77 9.28
C ILE A 95 -9.88 6.59 9.97
N LYS A 96 -9.64 5.41 10.54
CA LYS A 96 -8.33 5.06 11.09
C LYS A 96 -7.65 4.04 10.19
N VAL A 97 -6.38 4.30 9.85
CA VAL A 97 -5.53 3.42 9.03
C VAL A 97 -4.33 3.01 9.88
N GLU A 98 -4.14 1.72 10.10
CA GLU A 98 -3.04 1.17 10.91
C GLU A 98 -2.25 0.14 10.10
N PHE A 99 -0.93 0.34 10.03
CA PHE A 99 0.00 -0.63 9.42
C PHE A 99 0.50 -1.60 10.49
N ILE A 100 0.20 -2.88 10.31
CA ILE A 100 0.54 -3.92 11.28
C ILE A 100 1.70 -4.74 10.71
N ARG A 101 2.77 -4.84 11.49
CA ARG A 101 3.94 -5.66 11.17
C ARG A 101 3.87 -7.00 11.88
N VAL A 102 4.03 -8.07 11.11
CA VAL A 102 3.97 -9.45 11.61
C VAL A 102 5.33 -10.11 11.46
N ALA A 103 5.90 -10.52 12.58
CA ALA A 103 7.10 -11.35 12.58
C ALA A 103 6.77 -12.77 12.08
N TYR A 104 7.63 -13.32 11.25
CA TYR A 104 7.57 -14.70 10.80
C TYR A 104 9.00 -15.27 10.72
N ASP A 105 9.13 -16.56 10.46
CA ASP A 105 10.45 -17.20 10.31
C ASP A 105 11.06 -16.84 8.96
N ILE A 106 11.69 -15.67 8.92
CA ILE A 106 12.34 -15.09 7.73
C ILE A 106 13.48 -15.99 7.27
N GLU A 107 14.23 -16.57 8.19
CA GLU A 107 15.36 -17.43 7.87
C GLU A 107 14.91 -18.73 7.20
N LYS A 108 13.81 -19.31 7.64
CA LYS A 108 13.19 -20.47 6.97
C LYS A 108 12.76 -20.11 5.53
N ALA A 109 12.15 -18.94 5.34
CA ALA A 109 11.76 -18.47 4.02
C ALA A 109 12.97 -18.22 3.11
N ALA A 110 14.03 -17.59 3.64
CA ALA A 110 15.28 -17.33 2.91
C ALA A 110 15.98 -18.63 2.50
N LYS A 111 16.07 -19.62 3.40
CA LYS A 111 16.61 -20.95 3.08
C LYS A 111 15.80 -21.65 1.97
N GLY A 112 14.48 -21.54 2.01
CA GLY A 112 13.64 -22.09 0.93
C GLY A 112 13.92 -21.47 -0.43
N VAL A 113 14.30 -20.18 -0.48
CA VAL A 113 14.79 -19.55 -1.71
C VAL A 113 16.16 -20.09 -2.13
N GLU A 114 17.10 -20.22 -1.20
CA GLU A 114 18.45 -20.74 -1.45
C GLU A 114 18.45 -22.19 -1.97
N GLU A 115 17.48 -23.00 -1.52
CA GLU A 115 17.28 -24.38 -1.95
C GLU A 115 16.46 -24.52 -3.25
N SER A 116 16.01 -23.42 -3.83
CA SER A 116 15.22 -23.37 -5.05
C SER A 116 16.05 -22.99 -6.28
N ILE A 117 15.42 -22.93 -7.45
CA ILE A 117 16.05 -22.44 -8.69
C ILE A 117 16.20 -20.91 -8.73
N LEU A 118 15.74 -20.20 -7.72
CA LEU A 118 15.80 -18.74 -7.67
C LEU A 118 17.22 -18.26 -7.30
N PRO A 119 17.63 -17.07 -7.76
CA PRO A 119 18.89 -16.47 -7.35
C PRO A 119 18.98 -16.25 -5.83
N ASN A 120 20.10 -16.61 -5.20
CA ASN A 120 20.32 -16.43 -3.75
C ASN A 120 20.19 -14.98 -3.29
N ALA A 121 20.39 -14.02 -4.18
CA ALA A 121 20.16 -12.60 -3.88
C ALA A 121 18.74 -12.32 -3.37
N TYR A 122 17.75 -13.13 -3.75
CA TYR A 122 16.38 -12.96 -3.25
C TYR A 122 16.24 -13.38 -1.78
N ALA A 123 17.02 -14.37 -1.32
CA ALA A 123 17.09 -14.71 0.10
C ALA A 123 17.60 -13.53 0.95
N GLU A 124 18.68 -12.89 0.47
CA GLU A 124 19.22 -11.69 1.11
C GLU A 124 18.22 -10.52 1.13
N MET A 125 17.44 -10.36 0.06
CA MET A 125 16.37 -9.36 0.02
C MET A 125 15.29 -9.63 1.08
N LEU A 126 14.91 -10.89 1.31
CA LEU A 126 13.97 -11.26 2.38
C LEU A 126 14.52 -10.90 3.76
N ARG A 127 15.79 -11.24 4.03
CA ARG A 127 16.45 -10.94 5.32
C ARG A 127 16.52 -9.45 5.61
N LYS A 128 16.69 -8.62 4.57
CA LYS A 128 16.90 -7.18 4.69
C LYS A 128 15.63 -6.34 4.46
N GLY A 129 14.56 -6.93 3.95
CA GLY A 129 13.33 -6.22 3.64
C GLY A 129 13.42 -5.31 2.40
N PHE A 130 14.08 -5.77 1.29
CA PHE A 130 14.12 -5.05 0.00
C PHE A 130 14.33 -5.90 -1.25
#